data_dee92cdda27be5a9ce9e83ff49a0bbd6
#
_entry.id   dee92cdda27be5a9ce9e83ff49a0bbd6
#
_cell.length_a   1.000
_cell.length_b   1.000
_cell.length_c   1.000
_cell.angle_alpha   90.00
_cell.angle_beta   90.00
_cell.angle_gamma   90.00
#
_symmetry.space_group_name_H-M   'P 1'
#
loop_
_entity.id
_entity.type
_entity.pdbx_description
1 polymer ?
#
loop_
_entity_poly.entity_id
_entity_poly.type
_entity_poly.pdbx_seq_one_letter_code
_entity_poly.pdbx_strand_id
1 'polypeptide(L)'
;MPDLEDEDIVPWILDKLARHGWWKAKHTSFENIPKGAPAHMRDKIKVAAKQLIKDGFILQKPTSYGLEISLNFDRKNEIFEIIERWKSKKAVD
;
A
#
# COMPACT_ATOMS: atom_id res chain seq x y z
N MET A 1 -4.09 15.57 -11.65
CA MET A 1 -3.59 14.25 -11.29
C MET A 1 -4.30 13.17 -12.07
N PRO A 2 -3.56 12.31 -12.75
CA PRO A 2 -4.22 11.26 -13.51
C PRO A 2 -4.96 10.29 -12.59
N ASP A 3 -6.03 9.71 -13.11
CA ASP A 3 -6.76 8.70 -12.36
C ASP A 3 -5.89 7.46 -12.15
N LEU A 4 -6.12 6.78 -11.04
CA LEU A 4 -5.46 5.52 -10.80
C LEU A 4 -6.09 4.44 -11.67
N GLU A 5 -5.25 3.74 -12.38
CA GLU A 5 -5.67 2.54 -13.10
C GLU A 5 -5.56 1.35 -12.15
N ASP A 6 -6.21 0.24 -12.50
CA ASP A 6 -6.16 -0.95 -11.64
C ASP A 6 -4.71 -1.39 -11.42
N GLU A 7 -3.87 -1.30 -12.43
CA GLU A 7 -2.46 -1.70 -12.33
C GLU A 7 -1.63 -0.79 -11.42
N ASP A 8 -2.12 0.41 -11.11
CA ASP A 8 -1.43 1.37 -10.25
C ASP A 8 -1.69 1.12 -8.77
N ILE A 9 -2.72 0.35 -8.44
CA ILE A 9 -3.20 0.23 -7.06
C ILE A 9 -2.15 -0.32 -6.12
N VAL A 10 -1.57 -1.47 -6.46
CA VAL A 10 -0.57 -2.11 -5.59
C VAL A 10 0.64 -1.21 -5.35
N PRO A 11 1.31 -0.70 -6.39
CA PRO A 11 2.45 0.18 -6.15
C PRO A 11 2.06 1.48 -5.46
N TRP A 12 0.86 2.00 -5.70
CA TRP A 12 0.39 3.20 -5.01
C TRP A 12 0.27 2.96 -3.51
N ILE A 13 -0.28 1.81 -3.11
CA ILE A 13 -0.40 1.46 -1.70
C ILE A 13 0.98 1.33 -1.06
N LEU A 14 1.86 0.57 -1.70
CA LEU A 14 3.20 0.33 -1.15
C LEU A 14 4.00 1.62 -1.04
N ASP A 15 3.92 2.46 -2.06
CA ASP A 15 4.61 3.76 -2.05
C ASP A 15 4.09 4.66 -0.93
N LYS A 16 2.78 4.71 -0.76
CA LYS A 16 2.18 5.52 0.29
C LYS A 16 2.67 5.10 1.67
N LEU A 17 2.63 3.80 1.96
CA LEU A 17 3.05 3.29 3.25
C LEU A 17 4.55 3.49 3.46
N ALA A 18 5.34 3.30 2.43
CA ALA A 18 6.79 3.50 2.51
C ALA A 18 7.15 4.96 2.78
N ARG A 19 6.49 5.90 2.08
CA ARG A 19 6.74 7.33 2.28
C ARG A 19 6.40 7.79 3.69
N HIS A 20 5.38 7.21 4.29
CA HIS A 20 5.02 7.52 5.66
C HIS A 20 5.86 6.79 6.69
N GLY A 21 6.70 5.86 6.25
CA GLY A 21 7.59 5.14 7.15
C GLY A 21 6.90 4.11 8.04
N TRP A 22 5.78 3.58 7.61
CA TRP A 22 5.05 2.59 8.39
C TRP A 22 5.62 1.19 8.16
N TRP A 23 6.76 0.96 8.80
CA TRP A 23 7.51 -0.30 8.76
C TRP A 23 7.60 -0.90 10.14
N LYS A 24 7.61 -2.23 10.23
CA LYS A 24 7.85 -2.97 11.48
C LYS A 24 6.90 -2.53 12.60
N ALA A 25 7.44 -1.91 13.65
CA ALA A 25 6.67 -1.49 14.81
C ALA A 25 5.84 -0.23 14.59
N LYS A 26 6.08 0.49 13.50
CA LYS A 26 5.30 1.68 13.17
C LYS A 26 4.07 1.28 12.37
N HIS A 27 2.93 1.35 12.99
CA HIS A 27 1.66 0.91 12.42
C HIS A 27 0.74 2.08 12.10
N THR A 28 -0.18 1.83 11.19
CA THR A 28 -1.29 2.76 10.95
C THR A 28 -2.56 1.93 10.77
N SER A 29 -3.70 2.59 10.90
CA SER A 29 -4.98 1.92 10.69
C SER A 29 -5.14 1.49 9.24
N PHE A 30 -5.70 0.30 9.04
CA PHE A 30 -6.04 -0.20 7.72
C PHE A 30 -6.89 0.82 6.94
N GLU A 31 -7.78 1.52 7.64
CA GLU A 31 -8.67 2.49 7.02
C GLU A 31 -7.94 3.72 6.47
N ASN A 32 -6.68 3.92 6.85
CA ASN A 32 -5.88 5.02 6.31
C ASN A 32 -5.31 4.71 4.93
N ILE A 33 -5.31 3.43 4.52
CA ILE A 33 -4.73 3.05 3.23
C ILE A 33 -5.45 3.73 2.05
N PRO A 34 -6.79 3.70 1.94
CA PRO A 34 -7.46 4.32 0.79
C PRO A 34 -7.58 5.84 0.86
N LYS A 35 -7.21 6.47 1.96
CA LYS A 35 -7.30 7.93 2.07
C LYS A 35 -6.42 8.60 1.03
N GLY A 36 -6.94 9.63 0.40
CA GLY A 36 -6.22 10.34 -0.65
C GLY A 36 -6.49 9.82 -2.05
N ALA A 37 -7.15 8.66 -2.17
CA ALA A 37 -7.53 8.11 -3.45
C ALA A 37 -8.92 8.61 -3.87
N PRO A 38 -9.21 8.58 -5.18
CA PRO A 38 -10.57 8.88 -5.63
C PRO A 38 -11.58 7.95 -4.97
N ALA A 39 -12.77 8.48 -4.65
CA ALA A 39 -13.77 7.73 -3.91
C ALA A 39 -14.14 6.41 -4.61
N HIS A 40 -14.22 6.43 -5.94
CA HIS A 40 -14.61 5.23 -6.70
C HIS A 40 -13.54 4.14 -6.71
N MET A 41 -12.33 4.45 -6.26
CA MET A 41 -11.24 3.48 -6.20
C MET A 41 -11.04 2.87 -4.81
N ARG A 42 -11.70 3.42 -3.80
CA ARG A 42 -11.43 3.04 -2.41
C ARG A 42 -11.70 1.58 -2.12
N ASP A 43 -12.79 1.04 -2.64
CA ASP A 43 -13.11 -0.38 -2.43
C ASP A 43 -12.08 -1.28 -3.09
N LYS A 44 -11.66 -0.95 -4.29
CA LYS A 44 -10.62 -1.70 -5.00
C LYS A 44 -9.30 -1.67 -4.24
N ILE A 45 -8.98 -0.52 -3.67
CA ILE A 45 -7.76 -0.35 -2.87
C ILE A 45 -7.82 -1.24 -1.62
N LYS A 46 -8.96 -1.28 -0.95
CA LYS A 46 -9.12 -2.15 0.22
C LYS A 46 -8.96 -3.62 -0.13
N VAL A 47 -9.53 -4.05 -1.25
CA VAL A 47 -9.39 -5.43 -1.71
C VAL A 47 -7.92 -5.75 -2.00
N ALA A 48 -7.24 -4.85 -2.70
CA ALA A 48 -5.83 -5.04 -3.01
C ALA A 48 -4.97 -5.07 -1.75
N ALA A 49 -5.28 -4.22 -0.77
CA ALA A 49 -4.56 -4.19 0.50
C ALA A 49 -4.71 -5.51 1.26
N LYS A 50 -5.91 -6.09 1.24
CA LYS A 50 -6.13 -7.40 1.86
C LYS A 50 -5.32 -8.49 1.16
N GLN A 51 -5.21 -8.40 -0.17
CA GLN A 51 -4.39 -9.35 -0.91
C GLN A 51 -2.92 -9.18 -0.57
N LEU A 52 -2.44 -7.94 -0.40
CA LEU A 52 -1.06 -7.68 0.00
C LEU A 52 -0.76 -8.22 1.40
N ILE A 53 -1.74 -8.22 2.30
CA ILE A 53 -1.61 -8.86 3.61
C ILE A 53 -1.46 -10.37 3.42
N LYS A 54 -2.31 -10.95 2.60
CA LYS A 54 -2.28 -12.39 2.35
C LYS A 54 -0.95 -12.82 1.71
N ASP A 55 -0.39 -11.99 0.84
CA ASP A 55 0.86 -12.28 0.15
C ASP A 55 2.10 -11.96 0.98
N GLY A 56 1.92 -11.38 2.17
CA GLY A 56 3.03 -11.13 3.08
C GLY A 56 3.78 -9.83 2.88
N PHE A 57 3.30 -8.93 2.03
CA PHE A 57 3.92 -7.60 1.87
C PHE A 57 3.50 -6.65 2.98
N ILE A 58 2.29 -6.81 3.48
CA ILE A 58 1.76 -6.01 4.58
C ILE A 58 1.48 -6.93 5.76
N LEU A 59 1.93 -6.54 6.93
CA LEU A 59 1.66 -7.23 8.18
C LEU A 59 0.44 -6.61 8.83
N GLN A 60 -0.36 -7.43 9.49
CA GLN A 60 -1.55 -6.94 10.17
C GLN A 60 -1.46 -7.21 11.66
N LYS A 61 -2.05 -6.31 12.42
CA LYS A 61 -2.13 -6.43 13.87
C LYS A 61 -3.53 -6.04 14.32
N PRO A 62 -4.36 -7.03 14.66
CA PRO A 62 -5.68 -6.72 15.21
C PRO A 62 -5.54 -6.03 16.57
N THR A 63 -6.32 -4.99 16.78
CA THR A 63 -6.35 -4.29 18.07
C THR A 63 -7.80 -4.10 18.47
N SER A 64 -8.00 -3.63 19.72
CA SER A 64 -9.35 -3.33 20.19
C SER A 64 -9.99 -2.17 19.43
N TYR A 65 -9.19 -1.38 18.71
CA TYR A 65 -9.66 -0.25 17.93
C TYR A 65 -9.81 -0.56 16.44
N GLY A 66 -9.50 -1.79 16.04
CA GLY A 66 -9.58 -2.20 14.65
C GLY A 66 -8.28 -2.81 14.16
N LEU A 67 -8.13 -2.88 12.85
CA LEU A 67 -6.97 -3.51 12.22
C LEU A 67 -5.90 -2.47 11.95
N GLU A 68 -4.70 -2.72 12.47
CA GLU A 68 -3.53 -1.92 12.16
C GLU A 68 -2.59 -2.68 11.23
N ILE A 69 -1.88 -1.95 10.40
CA ILE A 69 -0.98 -2.55 9.41
C ILE A 69 0.36 -1.84 9.37
N SER A 70 1.36 -2.57 8.86
CA SER A 70 2.68 -2.02 8.59
C SER A 70 3.28 -2.81 7.43
N LEU A 71 4.30 -2.24 6.77
CA LEU A 71 4.99 -2.95 5.72
C LEU A 71 5.94 -3.98 6.32
N ASN A 72 6.03 -5.12 5.64
CA ASN A 72 6.93 -6.20 6.04
C ASN A 72 8.36 -5.87 5.59
N PHE A 73 9.21 -5.53 6.55
CA PHE A 73 10.58 -5.14 6.27
C PHE A 73 11.38 -6.28 5.59
N ASP A 74 11.03 -7.52 5.87
CA ASP A 74 11.70 -8.66 5.26
C ASP A 74 11.47 -8.71 3.75
N ARG A 75 10.45 -8.03 3.26
CA ARG A 75 10.13 -7.96 1.84
C ARG A 75 10.47 -6.59 1.23
N LYS A 76 11.30 -5.80 1.92
CA LYS A 76 11.58 -4.43 1.49
C LYS A 76 12.15 -4.31 0.09
N ASN A 77 13.03 -5.23 -0.29
CA ASN A 77 13.65 -5.17 -1.62
C ASN A 77 12.61 -5.36 -2.72
N GLU A 78 11.69 -6.30 -2.53
CA GLU A 78 10.60 -6.52 -3.47
C GLU A 78 9.66 -5.32 -3.51
N ILE A 79 9.36 -4.76 -2.34
CA ILE A 79 8.48 -3.59 -2.23
C ILE A 79 9.07 -2.41 -2.99
N PHE A 80 10.34 -2.10 -2.77
CA PHE A 80 11.00 -0.99 -3.46
C PHE A 80 11.14 -1.26 -4.95
N GLU A 81 11.35 -2.51 -5.36
CA GLU A 81 11.40 -2.84 -6.77
C GLU A 81 10.08 -2.56 -7.45
N ILE A 82 8.96 -2.93 -6.82
CA ILE A 82 7.63 -2.65 -7.34
C ILE A 82 7.41 -1.14 -7.47
N ILE A 83 7.77 -0.38 -6.44
CA ILE A 83 7.60 1.07 -6.43
C ILE A 83 8.45 1.72 -7.53
N GLU A 84 9.72 1.32 -7.64
CA GLU A 84 10.63 1.92 -8.62
C GLU A 84 10.20 1.62 -10.05
N ARG A 85 9.75 0.41 -10.33
CA ARG A 85 9.23 0.07 -11.65
C ARG A 85 8.03 0.93 -12.00
N TRP A 86 7.15 1.12 -11.04
CA TRP A 86 5.95 1.93 -11.25
C TRP A 86 6.32 3.39 -11.54
N LYS A 87 7.23 3.95 -10.75
CA LYS A 87 7.67 5.33 -10.94
C LYS A 87 8.38 5.52 -12.27
N SER A 88 9.23 4.58 -12.65
CA SER A 88 9.92 4.63 -13.94
C SER A 88 8.94 4.62 -15.10
N LYS A 89 7.92 3.78 -14.99
CA LYS A 89 6.89 3.67 -16.01
C LYS A 89 6.09 4.96 -16.14
N LYS A 90 5.79 5.62 -15.01
CA LYS A 90 5.05 6.88 -15.01
C LYS A 90 5.89 8.05 -15.49
N ALA A 91 7.20 7.97 -15.36
CA ALA A 91 8.09 9.04 -15.78
C ALA A 91 8.32 9.06 -17.29
N VAL A 92 8.03 7.95 -17.97
CA VAL A 92 8.22 7.81 -19.42
C VAL A 92 6.87 7.96 -20.10
N ASP A 93 6.63 9.07 -20.79
CA ASP A 93 5.42 9.25 -21.58
C ASP A 93 5.64 10.22 -22.72
#